data_5a5a51b8e34d0c6991bcd56115875e3e
#
_entry.id   5a5a51b8e34d0c6991bcd56115875e3e
#
_cell.length_a   1.000
_cell.length_b   1.000
_cell.length_c   1.000
_cell.angle_alpha   90.00
_cell.angle_beta   90.00
_cell.angle_gamma   90.00
#
_symmetry.space_group_name_H-M   'P 1'
#
loop_
_entity.id
_entity.type
_entity.pdbx_description
1 polymer ?
#
loop_
_entity_poly.entity_id
_entity_poly.type
_entity_poly.pdbx_seq_one_letter_code
_entity_poly.pdbx_strand_id
1 'polypeptide(L)'
;MIKRRNVLMAMTTLALVGTSLGGAMAQSPLSVGILIPGSKTDKGWMESGYDGLVAAQKKYGDKIAVQMIENINYADMEQALTQLASSNALVIGVGGQTQAAVMKIAKRFPDIKFSIVGGNAGAELPNVAGYDVKQAEIAFVAGAAAAMLSKSGAVSYVGGMELPSIVNAGKEFGNGAKYVNPNVKYFEAYTGDFDDLAKAKEATLTAIAQGADVHYHILNLGLRGMEQAAKEKGTHIIGSYTNYCGTDPLYLAYSITGVGFQVKYAIDETVGGTWKAGYKPFGLAMGPEASDMAVCNATDEMAKKLKAIIEDIKSGKIKVLEG
;
A
#
# COMPACT_ATOMS: atom_id res chain seq x y z
N MET A 1 -74.82 -2.99 -73.08
CA MET A 1 -73.36 -2.90 -73.25
C MET A 1 -72.79 -2.01 -72.19
N ILE A 2 -72.22 -2.61 -71.18
CA ILE A 2 -71.70 -1.84 -69.97
C ILE A 2 -70.20 -2.07 -69.94
N LYS A 3 -69.43 -0.99 -70.08
CA LYS A 3 -67.95 -1.01 -69.98
C LYS A 3 -67.55 -1.03 -68.52
N ARG A 4 -66.78 -2.04 -68.12
CA ARG A 4 -66.11 -2.12 -66.79
C ARG A 4 -64.89 -1.25 -66.86
N ARG A 5 -64.76 -0.28 -65.89
CA ARG A 5 -63.55 0.48 -65.59
C ARG A 5 -62.81 -0.18 -64.41
N ASN A 6 -61.58 -0.62 -64.70
CA ASN A 6 -60.67 -1.11 -63.69
C ASN A 6 -60.13 0.09 -62.90
N VAL A 7 -60.24 0.05 -61.53
CA VAL A 7 -59.59 0.94 -60.58
C VAL A 7 -58.40 0.25 -60.03
N LEU A 8 -57.22 0.70 -60.37
CA LEU A 8 -55.96 0.27 -59.66
C LEU A 8 -55.90 0.94 -58.29
N MET A 9 -55.91 0.13 -57.25
CA MET A 9 -55.55 0.57 -55.88
C MET A 9 -54.04 0.44 -55.75
N ALA A 10 -53.36 1.60 -55.57
CA ALA A 10 -51.96 1.66 -55.16
C ALA A 10 -51.87 1.45 -53.66
N MET A 11 -51.26 0.35 -53.22
CA MET A 11 -50.88 0.12 -51.80
C MET A 11 -49.55 0.82 -51.54
N THR A 12 -49.59 1.89 -50.75
CA THR A 12 -48.41 2.53 -50.21
C THR A 12 -48.00 1.78 -48.93
N THR A 13 -46.91 1.03 -49.02
CA THR A 13 -46.26 0.40 -47.85
C THR A 13 -45.50 1.44 -47.09
N LEU A 14 -45.98 1.80 -45.89
CA LEU A 14 -45.29 2.66 -44.92
C LEU A 14 -44.27 1.79 -44.21
N ALA A 15 -42.98 1.96 -44.54
CA ALA A 15 -41.88 1.34 -43.82
C ALA A 15 -41.68 2.08 -42.46
N LEU A 16 -42.09 1.47 -41.35
CA LEU A 16 -41.70 1.90 -39.99
C LEU A 16 -40.21 1.60 -39.82
N VAL A 17 -39.39 2.63 -39.92
CA VAL A 17 -37.99 2.60 -39.43
C VAL A 17 -38.05 2.63 -37.91
N GLY A 18 -37.99 1.46 -37.29
CA GLY A 18 -37.81 1.34 -35.85
C GLY A 18 -36.40 1.79 -35.44
N THR A 19 -36.26 3.03 -35.00
CA THR A 19 -35.06 3.48 -34.30
C THR A 19 -35.04 2.78 -32.92
N SER A 20 -34.30 1.65 -32.85
CA SER A 20 -33.93 1.08 -31.55
C SER A 20 -33.02 2.07 -30.85
N LEU A 21 -33.58 2.91 -29.98
CA LEU A 21 -32.85 3.58 -28.91
C LEU A 21 -32.29 2.51 -28.01
N GLY A 22 -31.09 2.03 -28.34
CA GLY A 22 -30.25 1.26 -27.46
C GLY A 22 -29.88 2.20 -26.31
N GLY A 23 -30.73 2.27 -25.29
CA GLY A 23 -30.37 2.89 -24.02
C GLY A 23 -29.14 2.15 -23.49
N ALA A 24 -27.99 2.79 -23.50
CA ALA A 24 -26.84 2.31 -22.74
C ALA A 24 -27.32 2.18 -21.29
N MET A 25 -27.58 0.95 -20.86
CA MET A 25 -27.82 0.67 -19.45
C MET A 25 -26.59 1.18 -18.72
N ALA A 26 -26.71 2.27 -17.97
CA ALA A 26 -25.67 2.76 -17.10
C ALA A 26 -25.33 1.62 -16.15
N GLN A 27 -24.13 1.07 -16.29
CA GLN A 27 -23.66 0.00 -15.43
C GLN A 27 -23.66 0.53 -13.99
N SER A 28 -24.33 -0.16 -13.07
CA SER A 28 -24.36 0.24 -11.65
C SER A 28 -22.92 0.40 -11.13
N PRO A 29 -22.66 1.43 -10.28
CA PRO A 29 -21.35 1.62 -9.71
C PRO A 29 -20.84 0.35 -9.03
N LEU A 30 -19.55 0.06 -9.15
CA LEU A 30 -18.91 -0.99 -8.36
C LEU A 30 -18.98 -0.59 -6.87
N SER A 31 -19.66 -1.38 -6.04
CA SER A 31 -19.67 -1.16 -4.60
C SER A 31 -18.38 -1.69 -3.97
N VAL A 32 -17.66 -0.81 -3.28
CA VAL A 32 -16.37 -1.07 -2.63
C VAL A 32 -16.47 -0.82 -1.14
N GLY A 33 -16.32 -1.87 -0.35
CA GLY A 33 -16.16 -1.79 1.11
C GLY A 33 -14.68 -1.75 1.47
N ILE A 34 -14.27 -0.87 2.36
CA ILE A 34 -12.89 -0.84 2.87
C ILE A 34 -12.87 -0.76 4.39
N LEU A 35 -12.07 -1.63 4.99
CA LEU A 35 -11.77 -1.63 6.41
C LEU A 35 -10.36 -1.10 6.63
N ILE A 36 -10.26 0.02 7.34
CA ILE A 36 -9.01 0.64 7.81
C ILE A 36 -9.00 0.52 9.34
N PRO A 37 -8.35 -0.50 9.94
CA PRO A 37 -8.49 -0.76 11.38
C PRO A 37 -7.99 0.36 12.29
N GLY A 38 -6.98 1.12 11.84
CA GLY A 38 -6.44 2.28 12.55
C GLY A 38 -6.96 3.61 12.01
N SER A 39 -6.24 4.69 12.34
CA SER A 39 -6.59 6.04 11.92
C SER A 39 -6.11 6.32 10.49
N LYS A 40 -6.99 6.82 9.63
CA LYS A 40 -6.64 7.31 8.29
C LYS A 40 -5.72 8.55 8.28
N THR A 41 -5.27 9.01 9.44
CA THR A 41 -4.35 10.15 9.62
C THR A 41 -3.18 9.77 10.54
N ASP A 42 -2.74 8.51 10.47
CA ASP A 42 -1.67 7.96 11.32
C ASP A 42 -0.26 8.32 10.84
N LYS A 43 -0.11 9.01 9.72
CA LYS A 43 1.16 9.26 9.02
C LYS A 43 1.89 7.98 8.59
N GLY A 44 1.19 6.87 8.54
CA GLY A 44 1.76 5.55 8.31
C GLY A 44 0.97 4.71 7.33
N TRP A 45 0.82 3.45 7.70
CA TRP A 45 0.19 2.43 6.85
C TRP A 45 -1.27 2.73 6.51
N MET A 46 -2.05 3.15 7.51
CA MET A 46 -3.48 3.34 7.34
C MET A 46 -3.80 4.57 6.50
N GLU A 47 -3.08 5.67 6.72
CA GLU A 47 -3.17 6.89 5.89
C GLU A 47 -2.78 6.60 4.45
N SER A 48 -1.68 5.86 4.22
CA SER A 48 -1.28 5.45 2.87
C SER A 48 -2.38 4.61 2.18
N GLY A 49 -3.02 3.69 2.90
CA GLY A 49 -4.16 2.92 2.39
C GLY A 49 -5.35 3.81 2.03
N TYR A 50 -5.65 4.79 2.86
CA TYR A 50 -6.70 5.78 2.62
C TYR A 50 -6.41 6.66 1.40
N ASP A 51 -5.16 7.09 1.22
CA ASP A 51 -4.74 7.87 0.05
C ASP A 51 -4.94 7.09 -1.25
N GLY A 52 -4.69 5.79 -1.24
CA GLY A 52 -4.98 4.90 -2.36
C GLY A 52 -6.47 4.84 -2.71
N LEU A 53 -7.35 4.82 -1.69
CA LEU A 53 -8.79 4.92 -1.89
C LEU A 53 -9.19 6.26 -2.50
N VAL A 54 -8.67 7.37 -1.97
CA VAL A 54 -8.93 8.72 -2.50
C VAL A 54 -8.48 8.85 -3.96
N ALA A 55 -7.31 8.30 -4.28
CA ALA A 55 -6.81 8.26 -5.66
C ALA A 55 -7.74 7.46 -6.59
N ALA A 56 -8.26 6.31 -6.12
CA ALA A 56 -9.23 5.53 -6.89
C ALA A 56 -10.56 6.28 -7.07
N GLN A 57 -11.08 6.92 -6.02
CA GLN A 57 -12.29 7.74 -6.12
C GLN A 57 -12.12 8.89 -7.12
N LYS A 58 -10.95 9.56 -7.10
CA LYS A 58 -10.63 10.61 -8.08
C LYS A 58 -10.58 10.08 -9.51
N LYS A 59 -10.04 8.86 -9.71
CA LYS A 59 -9.93 8.22 -11.03
C LYS A 59 -11.28 7.78 -11.59
N TYR A 60 -12.12 7.20 -10.76
CA TYR A 60 -13.34 6.52 -11.20
C TYR A 60 -14.63 7.32 -11.01
N GLY A 61 -14.63 8.32 -10.11
CA GLY A 61 -15.83 9.13 -9.83
C GLY A 61 -17.05 8.25 -9.52
N ASP A 62 -18.15 8.52 -10.22
CA ASP A 62 -19.43 7.82 -10.03
C ASP A 62 -19.44 6.34 -10.49
N LYS A 63 -18.33 5.84 -11.04
CA LYS A 63 -18.21 4.41 -11.40
C LYS A 63 -17.97 3.50 -10.20
N ILE A 64 -17.60 4.07 -9.05
CA ILE A 64 -17.43 3.33 -7.80
C ILE A 64 -18.26 4.00 -6.68
N ALA A 65 -18.88 3.17 -5.84
CA ALA A 65 -19.54 3.61 -4.61
C ALA A 65 -18.78 3.03 -3.41
N VAL A 66 -18.32 3.89 -2.51
CA VAL A 66 -17.41 3.48 -1.42
C VAL A 66 -18.11 3.53 -0.08
N GLN A 67 -17.96 2.44 0.70
CA GLN A 67 -18.30 2.36 2.11
C GLN A 67 -17.04 2.09 2.91
N MET A 68 -16.69 2.95 3.87
CA MET A 68 -15.50 2.81 4.71
C MET A 68 -15.89 2.61 6.17
N ILE A 69 -15.16 1.70 6.83
CA ILE A 69 -15.15 1.56 8.30
C ILE A 69 -13.71 1.76 8.75
N GLU A 70 -13.50 2.63 9.73
CA GLU A 70 -12.16 2.96 10.23
C GLU A 70 -12.09 2.94 11.75
N ASN A 71 -10.87 2.88 12.27
CA ASN A 71 -10.54 3.07 13.70
C ASN A 71 -11.37 2.17 14.63
N ILE A 72 -11.25 0.86 14.43
CA ILE A 72 -11.98 -0.16 15.20
C ILE A 72 -11.03 -1.03 16.01
N ASN A 73 -11.57 -1.64 17.08
CA ASN A 73 -10.84 -2.65 17.83
C ASN A 73 -10.67 -3.95 17.02
N TYR A 74 -9.62 -4.69 17.29
CA TYR A 74 -9.39 -6.00 16.65
C TYR A 74 -10.56 -6.98 16.84
N ALA A 75 -11.23 -6.95 18.01
CA ALA A 75 -12.37 -7.80 18.29
C ALA A 75 -13.57 -7.54 17.37
N ASP A 76 -13.69 -6.32 16.84
CA ASP A 76 -14.84 -5.88 16.03
C ASP A 76 -14.63 -6.08 14.52
N MET A 77 -13.44 -6.52 14.09
CA MET A 77 -13.08 -6.67 12.67
C MET A 77 -14.02 -7.62 11.91
N GLU A 78 -14.38 -8.76 12.50
CA GLU A 78 -15.29 -9.71 11.84
C GLU A 78 -16.68 -9.12 11.62
N GLN A 79 -17.18 -8.34 12.59
CA GLN A 79 -18.46 -7.65 12.47
C GLN A 79 -18.40 -6.59 11.37
N ALA A 80 -17.36 -5.76 11.35
CA ALA A 80 -17.14 -4.73 10.34
C ALA A 80 -17.03 -5.33 8.94
N LEU A 81 -16.24 -6.39 8.76
CA LEU A 81 -16.11 -7.10 7.49
C LEU A 81 -17.41 -7.75 7.04
N THR A 82 -18.21 -8.30 7.98
CA THR A 82 -19.54 -8.84 7.68
C THR A 82 -20.48 -7.73 7.17
N GLN A 83 -20.48 -6.57 7.82
CA GLN A 83 -21.27 -5.42 7.38
C GLN A 83 -20.86 -4.97 5.97
N LEU A 84 -19.54 -4.83 5.71
CA LEU A 84 -19.04 -4.45 4.39
C LEU A 84 -19.40 -5.49 3.32
N ALA A 85 -19.23 -6.79 3.61
CA ALA A 85 -19.52 -7.87 2.65
C ALA A 85 -21.01 -7.97 2.30
N SER A 86 -21.90 -7.54 3.19
CA SER A 86 -23.35 -7.60 2.95
C SER A 86 -23.84 -6.60 1.89
N SER A 87 -23.05 -5.59 1.53
CA SER A 87 -23.48 -4.50 0.64
C SER A 87 -22.48 -4.13 -0.45
N ASN A 88 -21.31 -4.81 -0.50
CA ASN A 88 -20.28 -4.47 -1.45
C ASN A 88 -19.83 -5.68 -2.28
N ALA A 89 -19.44 -5.43 -3.53
CA ALA A 89 -18.94 -6.45 -4.45
C ALA A 89 -17.42 -6.71 -4.27
N LEU A 90 -16.68 -5.72 -3.77
CA LEU A 90 -15.29 -5.82 -3.37
C LEU A 90 -15.16 -5.36 -1.92
N VAL A 91 -14.47 -6.13 -1.08
CA VAL A 91 -14.11 -5.75 0.29
C VAL A 91 -12.60 -5.76 0.44
N ILE A 92 -12.02 -4.65 0.91
CA ILE A 92 -10.59 -4.48 1.10
C ILE A 92 -10.30 -4.37 2.59
N GLY A 93 -9.46 -5.25 3.12
CA GLY A 93 -8.88 -5.14 4.46
C GLY A 93 -7.49 -4.53 4.38
N VAL A 94 -7.29 -3.38 5.03
CA VAL A 94 -5.99 -2.70 5.05
C VAL A 94 -5.16 -3.16 6.23
N GLY A 95 -4.01 -3.76 5.94
CA GLY A 95 -3.08 -4.31 6.90
C GLY A 95 -3.21 -5.82 7.10
N GLY A 96 -2.06 -6.50 7.25
CA GLY A 96 -1.98 -7.95 7.45
C GLY A 96 -2.77 -8.46 8.66
N GLN A 97 -2.98 -7.60 9.68
CA GLN A 97 -3.80 -7.92 10.84
C GLN A 97 -5.28 -8.21 10.50
N THR A 98 -5.77 -7.78 9.32
CA THR A 98 -7.13 -8.09 8.88
C THR A 98 -7.25 -9.50 8.30
N GLN A 99 -6.14 -10.17 7.99
CA GLN A 99 -6.12 -11.42 7.22
C GLN A 99 -6.96 -12.53 7.84
N ALA A 100 -6.78 -12.79 9.14
CA ALA A 100 -7.53 -13.87 9.81
C ALA A 100 -9.04 -13.64 9.75
N ALA A 101 -9.49 -12.41 9.98
CA ALA A 101 -10.89 -12.03 9.92
C ALA A 101 -11.43 -12.11 8.48
N VAL A 102 -10.68 -11.60 7.49
CA VAL A 102 -11.05 -11.69 6.06
C VAL A 102 -11.21 -13.14 5.65
N MET A 103 -10.23 -14.02 5.96
CA MET A 103 -10.29 -15.44 5.60
C MET A 103 -11.51 -16.16 6.20
N LYS A 104 -11.95 -15.75 7.40
CA LYS A 104 -13.15 -16.31 8.04
C LYS A 104 -14.43 -15.80 7.38
N ILE A 105 -14.53 -14.50 7.10
CA ILE A 105 -15.72 -13.89 6.52
C ILE A 105 -15.89 -14.26 5.05
N ALA A 106 -14.80 -14.32 4.27
CA ALA A 106 -14.84 -14.68 2.85
C ALA A 106 -15.47 -16.06 2.58
N LYS A 107 -15.33 -17.02 3.50
CA LYS A 107 -16.03 -18.33 3.44
C LYS A 107 -17.55 -18.21 3.50
N ARG A 108 -18.06 -17.18 4.17
CA ARG A 108 -19.51 -16.93 4.33
C ARG A 108 -20.10 -16.14 3.17
N PHE A 109 -19.26 -15.46 2.40
CA PHE A 109 -19.65 -14.61 1.26
C PHE A 109 -18.84 -15.00 0.01
N PRO A 110 -19.09 -16.20 -0.56
CA PRO A 110 -18.27 -16.75 -1.66
C PRO A 110 -18.33 -15.93 -2.95
N ASP A 111 -19.40 -15.16 -3.15
CA ASP A 111 -19.60 -14.34 -4.35
C ASP A 111 -18.95 -12.94 -4.24
N ILE A 112 -18.47 -12.57 -3.05
CA ILE A 112 -17.82 -11.29 -2.81
C ILE A 112 -16.31 -11.44 -2.94
N LYS A 113 -15.67 -10.50 -3.62
CA LYS A 113 -14.21 -10.42 -3.74
C LYS A 113 -13.62 -9.78 -2.49
N PHE A 114 -12.57 -10.38 -1.95
CA PHE A 114 -11.82 -9.83 -0.83
C PHE A 114 -10.37 -9.60 -1.22
N SER A 115 -9.83 -8.44 -0.88
CA SER A 115 -8.40 -8.13 -1.04
C SER A 115 -7.80 -7.75 0.31
N ILE A 116 -6.66 -8.34 0.65
CA ILE A 116 -5.93 -8.08 1.90
C ILE A 116 -4.66 -7.32 1.53
N VAL A 117 -4.61 -6.04 1.88
CA VAL A 117 -3.45 -5.18 1.65
C VAL A 117 -2.42 -5.42 2.74
N GLY A 118 -1.20 -5.79 2.37
CA GLY A 118 -0.17 -6.22 3.31
C GLY A 118 -0.36 -7.63 3.83
N GLY A 119 -1.23 -8.43 3.19
CA GLY A 119 -1.46 -9.82 3.56
C GLY A 119 -0.79 -10.80 2.60
N ASN A 120 -0.44 -11.97 3.10
CA ASN A 120 0.18 -13.05 2.34
C ASN A 120 -0.76 -14.23 2.06
N ALA A 121 -2.08 -14.04 2.20
CA ALA A 121 -3.07 -15.07 1.89
C ALA A 121 -2.87 -15.57 0.45
N GLY A 122 -2.80 -16.87 0.29
CA GLY A 122 -2.58 -17.54 -0.97
C GLY A 122 -3.89 -17.93 -1.66
N ALA A 123 -3.89 -19.09 -2.33
CA ALA A 123 -5.00 -19.60 -3.10
C ALA A 123 -5.98 -20.47 -2.28
N GLU A 124 -6.03 -20.32 -0.97
CA GLU A 124 -6.90 -21.15 -0.10
C GLU A 124 -8.40 -20.89 -0.36
N LEU A 125 -8.75 -19.68 -0.80
CA LEU A 125 -10.12 -19.32 -1.14
C LEU A 125 -10.17 -18.67 -2.54
N PRO A 126 -11.15 -19.04 -3.38
CA PRO A 126 -11.24 -18.54 -4.76
C PRO A 126 -11.68 -17.07 -4.85
N ASN A 127 -12.08 -16.47 -3.74
CA ASN A 127 -12.56 -15.10 -3.63
C ASN A 127 -11.67 -14.20 -2.73
N VAL A 128 -10.44 -14.63 -2.41
CA VAL A 128 -9.49 -13.85 -1.62
C VAL A 128 -8.20 -13.62 -2.39
N ALA A 129 -7.73 -12.38 -2.43
CA ALA A 129 -6.41 -11.98 -2.90
C ALA A 129 -5.59 -11.40 -1.74
N GLY A 130 -4.38 -11.92 -1.54
CA GLY A 130 -3.39 -11.37 -0.61
C GLY A 130 -2.34 -10.57 -1.37
N TYR A 131 -2.18 -9.29 -1.04
CA TYR A 131 -1.19 -8.38 -1.62
C TYR A 131 -0.09 -8.14 -0.59
N ASP A 132 1.01 -8.85 -0.76
CA ASP A 132 2.14 -8.82 0.16
C ASP A 132 3.10 -7.69 -0.19
N VAL A 133 3.46 -6.88 0.81
CA VAL A 133 4.49 -5.84 0.66
C VAL A 133 5.86 -6.44 0.95
N LYS A 134 6.75 -6.39 -0.03
CA LYS A 134 8.15 -6.84 0.13
C LYS A 134 8.96 -5.81 0.92
N GLN A 135 8.67 -5.69 2.22
CA GLN A 135 9.28 -4.67 3.08
C GLN A 135 10.79 -4.84 3.22
N ALA A 136 11.29 -6.07 3.19
CA ALA A 136 12.71 -6.36 3.28
C ALA A 136 13.50 -5.78 2.08
N GLU A 137 12.94 -5.84 0.86
CA GLU A 137 13.59 -5.27 -0.33
C GLU A 137 13.82 -3.77 -0.18
N ILE A 138 12.78 -3.01 0.17
CA ILE A 138 12.89 -1.56 0.30
C ILE A 138 13.69 -1.15 1.53
N ALA A 139 13.65 -1.93 2.61
CA ALA A 139 14.46 -1.70 3.80
C ALA A 139 15.95 -1.84 3.51
N PHE A 140 16.37 -2.81 2.67
CA PHE A 140 17.75 -2.89 2.21
C PHE A 140 18.19 -1.61 1.49
N VAL A 141 17.37 -1.10 0.58
CA VAL A 141 17.66 0.14 -0.15
C VAL A 141 17.69 1.35 0.80
N ALA A 142 16.77 1.38 1.80
CA ALA A 142 16.76 2.41 2.84
C ALA A 142 18.03 2.38 3.69
N GLY A 143 18.52 1.20 4.05
CA GLY A 143 19.79 1.04 4.76
C GLY A 143 20.98 1.53 3.94
N ALA A 144 21.01 1.21 2.65
CA ALA A 144 22.03 1.72 1.72
C ALA A 144 22.00 3.26 1.65
N ALA A 145 20.80 3.85 1.54
CA ALA A 145 20.62 5.30 1.55
C ALA A 145 21.05 5.91 2.89
N ALA A 146 20.68 5.30 4.02
CA ALA A 146 21.05 5.76 5.36
C ALA A 146 22.58 5.83 5.52
N ALA A 147 23.29 4.78 5.11
CA ALA A 147 24.76 4.76 5.18
C ALA A 147 25.44 5.79 4.28
N MET A 148 24.83 6.19 3.15
CA MET A 148 25.32 7.26 2.31
C MET A 148 25.04 8.65 2.87
N LEU A 149 23.97 8.80 3.64
CA LEU A 149 23.50 10.07 4.21
C LEU A 149 24.08 10.34 5.61
N SER A 150 24.46 9.29 6.35
CA SER A 150 25.00 9.40 7.71
C SER A 150 26.37 10.09 7.69
N LYS A 151 26.51 11.07 8.59
CA LYS A 151 27.79 11.77 8.85
C LYS A 151 28.56 11.13 9.99
N SER A 152 27.87 10.50 10.92
CA SER A 152 28.47 9.82 12.08
C SER A 152 28.99 8.43 11.77
N GLY A 153 28.55 7.83 10.66
CA GLY A 153 28.79 6.43 10.32
C GLY A 153 27.96 5.46 11.18
N ALA A 154 26.84 5.94 11.76
CA ALA A 154 25.96 5.13 12.57
C ALA A 154 24.50 5.40 12.20
N VAL A 155 23.72 4.33 12.01
CA VAL A 155 22.33 4.38 11.58
C VAL A 155 21.45 3.50 12.45
N SER A 156 20.15 3.75 12.49
CA SER A 156 19.23 2.91 13.26
C SER A 156 17.92 2.61 12.53
N TYR A 157 17.30 1.51 12.95
CA TYR A 157 15.96 1.09 12.58
C TYR A 157 15.09 0.97 13.84
N VAL A 158 13.85 1.46 13.75
CA VAL A 158 12.85 1.26 14.80
C VAL A 158 11.60 0.62 14.20
N GLY A 159 11.33 -0.61 14.57
CA GLY A 159 10.12 -1.35 14.22
C GLY A 159 9.04 -1.24 15.30
N GLY A 160 7.80 -1.45 14.91
CA GLY A 160 6.69 -1.60 15.87
C GLY A 160 6.71 -2.98 16.52
N MET A 161 5.82 -3.86 16.10
CA MET A 161 5.76 -5.24 16.58
C MET A 161 6.81 -6.12 15.89
N GLU A 162 7.31 -7.14 16.59
CA GLU A 162 8.24 -8.14 16.06
C GLU A 162 7.54 -9.19 15.16
N LEU A 163 6.85 -8.72 14.12
CA LEU A 163 6.33 -9.59 13.08
C LEU A 163 7.48 -10.02 12.14
N PRO A 164 7.42 -11.21 11.51
CA PRO A 164 8.50 -11.68 10.63
C PRO A 164 8.90 -10.67 9.56
N SER A 165 7.94 -10.01 8.89
CA SER A 165 8.20 -8.99 7.88
C SER A 165 8.91 -7.75 8.44
N ILE A 166 8.57 -7.35 9.68
CA ILE A 166 9.16 -6.18 10.37
C ILE A 166 10.60 -6.48 10.83
N VAL A 167 10.80 -7.70 11.37
CA VAL A 167 12.14 -8.17 11.79
C VAL A 167 13.05 -8.36 10.57
N ASN A 168 12.54 -8.94 9.49
CA ASN A 168 13.32 -9.10 8.25
C ASN A 168 13.66 -7.73 7.62
N ALA A 169 12.76 -6.76 7.68
CA ALA A 169 13.04 -5.40 7.24
C ALA A 169 14.16 -4.73 8.07
N GLY A 170 14.17 -4.90 9.40
CA GLY A 170 15.26 -4.41 10.25
C GLY A 170 16.61 -5.04 9.89
N LYS A 171 16.66 -6.36 9.74
CA LYS A 171 17.88 -7.08 9.31
C LYS A 171 18.37 -6.58 7.95
N GLU A 172 17.47 -6.44 6.98
CA GLU A 172 17.83 -6.01 5.63
C GLU A 172 18.22 -4.53 5.57
N PHE A 173 17.67 -3.68 6.41
CA PHE A 173 18.16 -2.32 6.57
C PHE A 173 19.64 -2.34 7.04
N GLY A 174 19.98 -3.14 8.05
CA GLY A 174 21.36 -3.32 8.50
C GLY A 174 22.27 -3.88 7.41
N ASN A 175 21.79 -4.87 6.64
CA ASN A 175 22.53 -5.46 5.52
C ASN A 175 22.79 -4.43 4.41
N GLY A 176 21.78 -3.64 4.03
CA GLY A 176 21.91 -2.57 3.04
C GLY A 176 22.88 -1.48 3.47
N ALA A 177 22.85 -1.09 4.75
CA ALA A 177 23.79 -0.13 5.30
C ALA A 177 25.24 -0.64 5.22
N LYS A 178 25.47 -1.89 5.63
CA LYS A 178 26.80 -2.55 5.56
C LYS A 178 27.27 -2.81 4.11
N TYR A 179 26.35 -3.02 3.19
CA TYR A 179 26.69 -3.17 1.76
C TYR A 179 27.38 -1.93 1.20
N VAL A 180 26.98 -0.75 1.67
CA VAL A 180 27.56 0.55 1.26
C VAL A 180 28.76 0.91 2.11
N ASN A 181 28.67 0.74 3.42
CA ASN A 181 29.74 1.03 4.36
C ASN A 181 29.92 -0.15 5.34
N PRO A 182 30.89 -1.05 5.09
CA PRO A 182 31.13 -2.21 5.97
C PRO A 182 31.41 -1.88 7.43
N ASN A 183 31.85 -0.65 7.72
CA ASN A 183 32.18 -0.19 9.07
C ASN A 183 31.03 0.57 9.74
N VAL A 184 29.86 0.69 9.10
CA VAL A 184 28.72 1.38 9.67
C VAL A 184 28.28 0.70 10.97
N LYS A 185 28.00 1.50 12.00
CA LYS A 185 27.35 1.01 13.21
C LYS A 185 25.85 0.97 12.98
N TYR A 186 25.24 -0.16 13.29
CA TYR A 186 23.81 -0.37 13.11
C TYR A 186 23.15 -0.73 14.42
N PHE A 187 22.04 -0.06 14.74
CA PHE A 187 21.22 -0.29 15.91
C PHE A 187 19.78 -0.55 15.50
N GLU A 188 19.16 -1.55 16.09
CA GLU A 188 17.74 -1.84 15.88
C GLU A 188 17.00 -1.96 17.20
N ALA A 189 15.73 -1.55 17.19
CA ALA A 189 14.84 -1.66 18.32
C ALA A 189 13.39 -1.90 17.85
N TYR A 190 12.59 -2.51 18.73
CA TYR A 190 11.19 -2.76 18.51
C TYR A 190 10.39 -2.21 19.69
N THR A 191 9.32 -1.45 19.40
CA THR A 191 8.50 -0.81 20.45
C THR A 191 7.44 -1.75 21.03
N GLY A 192 7.15 -2.86 20.35
CA GLY A 192 6.04 -3.76 20.67
C GLY A 192 4.68 -3.24 20.25
N ASP A 193 4.60 -2.02 19.70
CA ASP A 193 3.39 -1.36 19.23
C ASP A 193 3.77 -0.34 18.14
N PHE A 194 2.97 -0.25 17.07
CA PHE A 194 3.23 0.72 15.98
C PHE A 194 2.86 2.16 16.36
N ASP A 195 2.04 2.34 17.38
CA ASP A 195 1.42 3.61 17.76
C ASP A 195 1.98 4.21 19.07
N ASP A 196 2.85 3.49 19.80
CA ASP A 196 3.43 3.97 21.07
C ASP A 196 4.50 5.03 20.85
N LEU A 197 4.09 6.30 21.03
CA LEU A 197 4.97 7.46 20.88
C LEU A 197 6.13 7.46 21.90
N ALA A 198 5.85 7.06 23.14
CA ALA A 198 6.83 7.14 24.22
C ALA A 198 7.96 6.14 24.00
N LYS A 199 7.62 4.88 23.68
CA LYS A 199 8.62 3.85 23.37
C LYS A 199 9.41 4.14 22.10
N ALA A 200 8.75 4.68 21.05
CA ALA A 200 9.44 5.06 19.82
C ALA A 200 10.43 6.21 20.07
N LYS A 201 10.06 7.19 20.91
CA LYS A 201 10.97 8.27 21.33
C LYS A 201 12.16 7.72 22.12
N GLU A 202 11.92 6.84 23.10
CA GLU A 202 12.97 6.22 23.93
C GLU A 202 13.95 5.39 23.07
N ALA A 203 13.44 4.54 22.18
CA ALA A 203 14.25 3.72 21.27
C ALA A 203 15.14 4.60 20.38
N THR A 204 14.59 5.69 19.83
CA THR A 204 15.33 6.64 19.00
C THR A 204 16.40 7.37 19.79
N LEU A 205 16.08 7.87 21.00
CA LEU A 205 17.07 8.53 21.89
C LEU A 205 18.20 7.59 22.28
N THR A 206 17.90 6.32 22.51
CA THR A 206 18.90 5.28 22.81
C THR A 206 19.86 5.08 21.64
N ALA A 207 19.36 4.99 20.40
CA ALA A 207 20.20 4.88 19.22
C ALA A 207 21.04 6.14 19.00
N ILE A 208 20.48 7.33 19.22
CA ILE A 208 21.21 8.62 19.13
C ILE A 208 22.34 8.67 20.18
N ALA A 209 22.10 8.23 21.41
CA ALA A 209 23.13 8.17 22.45
C ALA A 209 24.29 7.22 22.08
N GLN A 210 24.05 6.24 21.21
CA GLN A 210 25.07 5.34 20.66
C GLN A 210 25.73 5.89 19.39
N GLY A 211 25.32 7.08 18.93
CA GLY A 211 25.91 7.82 17.82
C GLY A 211 25.12 7.78 16.51
N ALA A 212 23.95 7.16 16.44
CA ALA A 212 23.14 7.15 15.24
C ALA A 212 22.63 8.55 14.88
N ASP A 213 22.77 8.95 13.61
CA ASP A 213 22.33 10.26 13.11
C ASP A 213 21.31 10.18 11.96
N VAL A 214 21.05 8.97 11.46
CA VAL A 214 19.98 8.69 10.46
C VAL A 214 19.17 7.49 10.93
N HIS A 215 17.86 7.68 10.99
CA HIS A 215 16.91 6.70 11.53
C HIS A 215 15.90 6.28 10.45
N TYR A 216 15.62 4.98 10.33
CA TYR A 216 14.55 4.44 9.52
C TYR A 216 13.49 3.77 10.40
N HIS A 217 12.26 3.70 9.95
CA HIS A 217 11.18 3.16 10.76
C HIS A 217 10.16 2.34 9.97
N ILE A 218 9.49 1.45 10.69
CA ILE A 218 8.19 0.89 10.32
C ILE A 218 7.28 1.09 11.54
N LEU A 219 6.72 2.29 11.63
CA LEU A 219 5.84 2.76 12.69
C LEU A 219 4.63 3.46 12.04
N ASN A 220 3.54 3.56 12.79
CA ASN A 220 2.39 4.42 12.49
C ASN A 220 2.47 5.69 13.35
N LEU A 221 1.52 5.92 14.29
CA LEU A 221 1.55 7.09 15.18
C LEU A 221 2.83 7.20 16.01
N GLY A 222 3.50 6.07 16.31
CA GLY A 222 4.79 6.03 16.97
C GLY A 222 5.88 6.87 16.29
N LEU A 223 5.77 7.10 14.97
CA LEU A 223 6.67 8.00 14.22
C LEU A 223 6.79 9.38 14.87
N ARG A 224 5.71 9.91 15.46
CA ARG A 224 5.74 11.21 16.14
C ARG A 224 6.72 11.24 17.32
N GLY A 225 6.91 10.12 17.99
CA GLY A 225 7.94 9.97 19.05
C GLY A 225 9.35 10.03 18.47
N MET A 226 9.61 9.33 17.36
CA MET A 226 10.90 9.41 16.64
C MET A 226 11.16 10.84 16.14
N GLU A 227 10.17 11.51 15.53
CA GLU A 227 10.28 12.91 15.10
C GLU A 227 10.69 13.85 16.24
N GLN A 228 10.08 13.69 17.42
CA GLN A 228 10.44 14.47 18.60
C GLN A 228 11.90 14.24 19.01
N ALA A 229 12.33 12.99 19.13
CA ALA A 229 13.71 12.64 19.49
C ALA A 229 14.72 13.20 18.48
N ALA A 230 14.46 13.02 17.20
CA ALA A 230 15.34 13.48 16.14
C ALA A 230 15.46 15.02 16.11
N LYS A 231 14.33 15.74 16.27
CA LYS A 231 14.31 17.22 16.36
C LYS A 231 15.08 17.72 17.58
N GLU A 232 14.89 17.09 18.74
CA GLU A 232 15.59 17.47 19.99
C GLU A 232 17.11 17.31 19.89
N LYS A 233 17.59 16.37 19.09
CA LYS A 233 19.00 16.00 18.97
C LYS A 233 19.65 16.42 17.66
N GLY A 234 18.91 16.98 16.73
CA GLY A 234 19.43 17.41 15.42
C GLY A 234 19.85 16.23 14.52
N THR A 235 19.20 15.08 14.64
CA THR A 235 19.38 13.92 13.78
C THR A 235 18.27 13.86 12.73
N HIS A 236 18.32 12.88 11.81
CA HIS A 236 17.46 12.86 10.64
C HIS A 236 16.74 11.52 10.48
N ILE A 237 15.67 11.55 9.69
CA ILE A 237 14.81 10.38 9.43
C ILE A 237 14.80 10.07 7.92
N ILE A 238 14.77 8.78 7.59
CA ILE A 238 14.25 8.27 6.34
C ILE A 238 12.80 7.91 6.60
N GLY A 239 11.87 8.63 5.95
CA GLY A 239 10.44 8.42 6.09
C GLY A 239 9.98 7.15 5.38
N SER A 240 8.82 6.64 5.79
CA SER A 240 8.09 5.58 5.12
C SER A 240 6.72 6.10 4.72
N TYR A 241 6.17 5.56 3.61
CA TYR A 241 4.82 5.83 3.10
C TYR A 241 4.60 7.22 2.50
N THR A 242 5.03 8.30 3.15
CA THR A 242 4.75 9.69 2.74
C THR A 242 6.03 10.41 2.35
N ASN A 243 5.94 11.22 1.29
CA ASN A 243 7.04 12.07 0.82
C ASN A 243 7.05 13.39 1.58
N TYR A 244 8.04 13.57 2.44
CA TYR A 244 8.28 14.82 3.17
C TYR A 244 9.40 15.67 2.58
N CYS A 245 9.97 15.31 1.43
CA CYS A 245 11.03 16.09 0.79
C CYS A 245 10.58 17.51 0.48
N GLY A 246 11.38 18.49 0.92
CA GLY A 246 11.08 19.91 0.72
C GLY A 246 10.02 20.50 1.64
N THR A 247 9.36 19.67 2.48
CA THR A 247 8.34 20.15 3.44
C THR A 247 8.83 20.11 4.89
N ASP A 248 9.67 19.15 5.26
CA ASP A 248 10.27 19.05 6.59
C ASP A 248 11.75 18.65 6.45
N PRO A 249 12.71 19.50 6.88
CA PRO A 249 14.15 19.23 6.78
C PRO A 249 14.63 18.08 7.67
N LEU A 250 13.76 17.58 8.55
CA LEU A 250 14.02 16.38 9.36
C LEU A 250 14.22 15.14 8.46
N TYR A 251 13.55 15.10 7.31
CA TYR A 251 13.57 13.97 6.41
C TYR A 251 14.61 14.16 5.31
N LEU A 252 15.56 13.22 5.23
CA LEU A 252 16.60 13.20 4.18
C LEU A 252 16.20 12.34 2.97
N ALA A 253 15.28 11.40 3.18
CA ALA A 253 14.81 10.47 2.18
C ALA A 253 13.44 9.90 2.59
N TYR A 254 12.80 9.21 1.66
CA TYR A 254 11.61 8.44 1.98
C TYR A 254 11.53 7.16 1.14
N SER A 255 10.96 6.11 1.73
CA SER A 255 10.63 4.86 1.04
C SER A 255 9.17 4.84 0.65
N ILE A 256 8.89 4.39 -0.57
CA ILE A 256 7.55 4.08 -1.03
C ILE A 256 7.30 2.60 -0.73
N THR A 257 6.25 2.33 0.03
CA THR A 257 5.84 0.98 0.45
C THR A 257 4.42 0.68 -0.04
N GLY A 258 4.11 1.06 -1.24
CA GLY A 258 2.94 0.78 -2.08
C GLY A 258 1.58 0.41 -1.46
N VAL A 259 1.31 0.74 -0.20
CA VAL A 259 0.04 0.39 0.47
C VAL A 259 -1.15 1.01 -0.27
N GLY A 260 -1.09 2.29 -0.55
CA GLY A 260 -2.10 2.98 -1.35
C GLY A 260 -2.18 2.45 -2.78
N PHE A 261 -1.04 2.08 -3.37
CA PHE A 261 -1.01 1.44 -4.67
C PHE A 261 -1.76 0.11 -4.66
N GLN A 262 -1.61 -0.73 -3.62
CA GLN A 262 -2.34 -2.00 -3.49
C GLN A 262 -3.85 -1.79 -3.35
N VAL A 263 -4.30 -0.80 -2.57
CA VAL A 263 -5.73 -0.45 -2.47
C VAL A 263 -6.27 -0.05 -3.83
N LYS A 264 -5.59 0.87 -4.51
CA LYS A 264 -5.96 1.31 -5.86
C LYS A 264 -5.93 0.16 -6.85
N TYR A 265 -4.92 -0.71 -6.79
CA TYR A 265 -4.78 -1.90 -7.63
C TYR A 265 -5.97 -2.85 -7.47
N ALA A 266 -6.41 -3.14 -6.24
CA ALA A 266 -7.59 -3.98 -5.99
C ALA A 266 -8.84 -3.42 -6.69
N ILE A 267 -9.03 -2.10 -6.61
CA ILE A 267 -10.16 -1.42 -7.26
C ILE A 267 -9.99 -1.43 -8.78
N ASP A 268 -8.80 -1.10 -9.31
CA ASP A 268 -8.49 -1.08 -10.73
C ASP A 268 -8.76 -2.44 -11.39
N GLU A 269 -8.26 -3.52 -10.80
CA GLU A 269 -8.46 -4.89 -11.29
C GLU A 269 -9.94 -5.30 -11.23
N THR A 270 -10.67 -4.87 -10.21
CA THR A 270 -12.08 -5.21 -10.09
C THR A 270 -12.93 -4.44 -11.11
N VAL A 271 -12.70 -3.15 -11.28
CA VAL A 271 -13.37 -2.33 -12.32
C VAL A 271 -13.03 -2.84 -13.72
N GLY A 272 -11.77 -3.23 -13.94
CA GLY A 272 -11.29 -3.77 -15.21
C GLY A 272 -11.72 -5.22 -15.50
N GLY A 273 -12.34 -5.91 -14.55
CA GLY A 273 -12.74 -7.32 -14.69
C GLY A 273 -11.56 -8.30 -14.68
N THR A 274 -10.38 -7.88 -14.25
CA THR A 274 -9.13 -8.65 -14.22
C THR A 274 -8.72 -9.14 -12.83
N TRP A 275 -9.49 -8.78 -11.81
CA TRP A 275 -9.23 -9.20 -10.42
C TRP A 275 -9.15 -10.74 -10.31
N LYS A 276 -8.11 -11.23 -9.65
CA LYS A 276 -7.88 -12.66 -9.41
C LYS A 276 -7.55 -12.90 -7.96
N ALA A 277 -8.10 -13.99 -7.42
CA ALA A 277 -7.71 -14.53 -6.12
C ALA A 277 -6.26 -15.03 -6.14
N GLY A 278 -5.67 -15.14 -4.96
CA GLY A 278 -4.34 -15.69 -4.75
C GLY A 278 -3.32 -14.67 -4.25
N TYR A 279 -2.11 -15.16 -4.02
CA TYR A 279 -1.00 -14.36 -3.53
C TYR A 279 -0.37 -13.51 -4.65
N LYS A 280 -0.09 -12.26 -4.34
CA LYS A 280 0.63 -11.34 -5.23
C LYS A 280 1.63 -10.49 -4.45
N PRO A 281 2.94 -10.63 -4.74
CA PRO A 281 3.97 -9.80 -4.13
C PRO A 281 4.01 -8.40 -4.76
N PHE A 282 4.17 -7.39 -3.92
CA PHE A 282 4.37 -5.99 -4.29
C PHE A 282 5.71 -5.53 -3.74
N GLY A 283 6.69 -5.43 -4.60
CA GLY A 283 8.05 -5.03 -4.29
C GLY A 283 8.66 -4.22 -5.42
N LEU A 284 9.96 -4.07 -5.41
CA LEU A 284 10.73 -3.26 -6.39
C LEU A 284 10.47 -3.68 -7.85
N ALA A 285 10.18 -4.96 -8.10
CA ALA A 285 9.87 -5.47 -9.45
C ALA A 285 8.55 -4.94 -10.01
N MET A 286 7.61 -4.49 -9.15
CA MET A 286 6.33 -3.92 -9.57
C MET A 286 6.42 -2.46 -10.02
N GLY A 287 7.58 -1.84 -9.86
CA GLY A 287 7.82 -0.45 -10.24
C GLY A 287 7.68 0.56 -9.10
N PRO A 288 7.96 1.83 -9.38
CA PRO A 288 8.17 2.84 -8.34
C PRO A 288 6.91 3.22 -7.56
N GLU A 289 5.71 3.01 -8.08
CA GLU A 289 4.46 3.23 -7.32
C GLU A 289 4.23 2.14 -6.25
N ALA A 290 4.75 0.93 -6.49
CA ALA A 290 4.62 -0.20 -5.57
C ALA A 290 5.74 -0.20 -4.52
N SER A 291 6.98 0.09 -4.92
CA SER A 291 8.12 0.14 -4.01
C SER A 291 9.27 0.94 -4.65
N ASP A 292 9.77 1.95 -3.96
CA ASP A 292 10.88 2.78 -4.43
C ASP A 292 11.54 3.51 -3.24
N MET A 293 12.71 4.08 -3.49
CA MET A 293 13.45 4.94 -2.56
C MET A 293 13.81 6.25 -3.23
N ALA A 294 13.45 7.37 -2.60
CA ALA A 294 13.87 8.69 -3.05
C ALA A 294 14.64 9.42 -1.95
N VAL A 295 15.75 10.04 -2.34
CA VAL A 295 16.55 10.91 -1.48
C VAL A 295 16.26 12.35 -1.82
N CYS A 296 15.96 13.18 -0.82
CA CYS A 296 15.45 14.54 -1.01
C CYS A 296 16.40 15.48 -1.78
N ASN A 297 17.70 15.33 -1.58
CA ASN A 297 18.74 16.12 -2.27
C ASN A 297 19.85 15.19 -2.75
N ALA A 298 19.47 14.15 -3.51
CA ALA A 298 20.42 13.18 -4.03
C ALA A 298 21.42 13.83 -4.98
N THR A 299 22.71 13.51 -4.83
CA THR A 299 23.66 13.71 -5.90
C THR A 299 23.45 12.70 -7.01
N ASP A 300 23.88 13.01 -8.24
CA ASP A 300 23.78 12.07 -9.37
C ASP A 300 24.46 10.73 -9.07
N GLU A 301 25.58 10.76 -8.36
CA GLU A 301 26.31 9.55 -7.94
C GLU A 301 25.45 8.70 -6.97
N MET A 302 24.84 9.33 -5.95
CA MET A 302 23.98 8.65 -4.99
C MET A 302 22.76 8.04 -5.69
N ALA A 303 22.07 8.81 -6.53
CA ALA A 303 20.92 8.33 -7.28
C ALA A 303 21.27 7.14 -8.18
N LYS A 304 22.42 7.22 -8.89
CA LYS A 304 22.90 6.12 -9.73
C LYS A 304 23.23 4.87 -8.92
N LYS A 305 23.85 5.02 -7.74
CA LYS A 305 24.22 3.90 -6.87
C LYS A 305 22.97 3.22 -6.30
N LEU A 306 21.98 3.99 -5.82
CA LEU A 306 20.71 3.43 -5.34
C LEU A 306 19.95 2.70 -6.44
N LYS A 307 19.87 3.28 -7.63
CA LYS A 307 19.26 2.62 -8.80
C LYS A 307 19.95 1.30 -9.15
N ALA A 308 21.26 1.24 -9.08
CA ALA A 308 22.01 -0.01 -9.33
C ALA A 308 21.69 -1.07 -8.26
N ILE A 309 21.59 -0.69 -6.98
CA ILE A 309 21.18 -1.59 -5.90
C ILE A 309 19.77 -2.13 -6.13
N ILE A 310 18.82 -1.27 -6.52
CA ILE A 310 17.46 -1.67 -6.86
C ILE A 310 17.44 -2.71 -7.98
N GLU A 311 18.19 -2.46 -9.07
CA GLU A 311 18.27 -3.41 -10.19
C GLU A 311 18.98 -4.72 -9.79
N ASP A 312 19.99 -4.67 -8.94
CA ASP A 312 20.67 -5.86 -8.41
C ASP A 312 19.73 -6.72 -7.51
N ILE A 313 18.82 -6.10 -6.74
CA ILE A 313 17.77 -6.82 -5.99
C ILE A 313 16.75 -7.41 -6.96
N LYS A 314 16.23 -6.63 -7.90
CA LYS A 314 15.23 -7.08 -8.89
C LYS A 314 15.73 -8.25 -9.74
N SER A 315 17.00 -8.28 -10.07
CA SER A 315 17.63 -9.38 -10.82
C SER A 315 18.03 -10.58 -9.96
N GLY A 316 17.89 -10.49 -8.62
CA GLY A 316 18.29 -11.54 -7.69
C GLY A 316 19.81 -11.64 -7.47
N LYS A 317 20.60 -10.69 -7.95
CA LYS A 317 22.04 -10.61 -7.68
C LYS A 317 22.30 -10.26 -6.20
N ILE A 318 21.51 -9.35 -5.64
CA ILE A 318 21.40 -9.15 -4.19
C ILE A 318 20.20 -9.94 -3.74
N LYS A 319 20.42 -10.92 -2.85
CA LYS A 319 19.35 -11.70 -2.22
C LYS A 319 18.97 -11.02 -0.91
N VAL A 320 17.71 -10.73 -0.75
CA VAL A 320 17.12 -10.18 0.49
C VAL A 320 16.23 -11.23 1.14
N LEU A 321 16.04 -11.13 2.43
CA LEU A 321 15.13 -12.00 3.18
C LEU A 321 13.70 -11.82 2.66
N GLU A 322 12.95 -12.91 2.62
CA GLU A 322 11.52 -12.85 2.35
C GLU A 322 10.73 -12.57 3.63
N GLY A 323 9.59 -11.91 3.49
CA GLY A 323 8.71 -11.56 4.61
C GLY A 323 7.86 -12.75 5.09
#